data_d75dc2b3f1337eda42ebe9ecd4ac3361
#
_entry.id   d75dc2b3f1337eda42ebe9ecd4ac3361
#
_cell.length_a   1.000
_cell.length_b   1.000
_cell.length_c   1.000
_cell.angle_alpha   90.00
_cell.angle_beta   90.00
_cell.angle_gamma   90.00
#
_symmetry.space_group_name_H-M   'P 1'
#
loop_
_entity.id
_entity.type
_entity.pdbx_description
1 polymer ?
#
loop_
_entity_poly.entity_id
_entity_poly.type
_entity_poly.pdbx_seq_one_letter_code
_entity_poly.pdbx_strand_id
1 'polypeptide(L)'
;MLAKRLAALALGVLVVGGAASPAAASHGPSVSGALASLLHSAAISEATYHQDYTGYVAAKSSLGRLSGTRREELGAVLANVQAMASAGELIPSRLPALFLTLERNRQWWTTGPLLADDERVSFPGSEIVWEHYPGQGIEIQWLASFGEANGYYLSGDENADLRQLLNEVIPLATRRAGGIAWEYMFHFDGGTPPWTSGLSQGTALQVLARAWSRFKEPAYLAAAQQALGIFQTPPPQGVRVRTPAGAIYAEYSYAPSDRILNGFIQSLVGLYDYTEITKDPLGLALFDAGDAEARAIVPLYNTGAWSMYDQFGESDLNYHELLTEFLQHLCERTRKGQPLTPAGSPAGAQIAGDQIYCTTAQQFTADLHTPPAIALLSRTLPGGARGGLQLSLSKISNVSLTVRQGSKVVWTNSALLERGRPRLLWITPAKGGTFSVSLTASDLAGNFSTTAGTVVVTRP
;
A
#
# COMPACT_ATOMS: atom_id res chain seq x y z
N MET A 1 5.58 -16.50 -13.19
CA MET A 1 6.38 -15.46 -12.51
C MET A 1 5.52 -14.30 -12.00
N LEU A 2 4.41 -13.94 -12.67
CA LEU A 2 3.51 -12.85 -12.26
C LEU A 2 2.85 -13.08 -10.88
N ALA A 3 2.33 -14.28 -10.63
CA ALA A 3 1.63 -14.62 -9.39
C ALA A 3 2.50 -14.45 -8.13
N LYS A 4 3.81 -14.71 -8.23
CA LYS A 4 4.74 -14.57 -7.09
C LYS A 4 5.09 -13.11 -6.75
N ARG A 5 4.89 -12.15 -7.67
CA ARG A 5 5.18 -10.73 -7.41
C ARG A 5 4.04 -10.02 -6.68
N LEU A 6 2.77 -10.36 -6.97
CA LEU A 6 1.62 -9.83 -6.20
C LEU A 6 1.62 -10.30 -4.74
N ALA A 7 2.18 -11.49 -4.47
CA ALA A 7 2.36 -12.00 -3.12
C ALA A 7 3.52 -11.30 -2.35
N ALA A 8 4.39 -10.56 -3.03
CA ALA A 8 5.55 -9.89 -2.43
C ALA A 8 5.33 -8.40 -2.13
N LEU A 9 4.07 -7.94 -2.09
CA LEU A 9 3.74 -6.58 -1.67
C LEU A 9 3.87 -6.47 -0.15
N ALA A 10 5.10 -6.24 0.31
CA ALA A 10 5.31 -5.60 1.58
C ALA A 10 4.88 -4.13 1.43
N LEU A 11 3.96 -3.65 2.28
CA LEU A 11 3.73 -2.23 2.47
C LEU A 11 4.98 -1.65 3.17
N GLY A 12 6.05 -1.47 2.41
CA GLY A 12 7.26 -0.82 2.90
C GLY A 12 7.05 0.68 3.00
N VAL A 13 6.35 1.13 4.04
CA VAL A 13 6.39 2.51 4.48
C VAL A 13 7.51 2.61 5.51
N LEU A 14 8.44 3.53 5.31
CA LEU A 14 9.43 3.90 6.31
C LEU A 14 8.69 4.39 7.57
N VAL A 15 8.50 3.52 8.54
CA VAL A 15 7.97 3.88 9.85
C VAL A 15 9.03 4.71 10.57
N VAL A 16 8.86 6.02 10.56
CA VAL A 16 9.52 6.87 11.54
C VAL A 16 8.85 6.53 12.87
N GLY A 17 9.54 5.75 13.69
CA GLY A 17 9.08 5.31 15.00
C GLY A 17 8.70 6.49 15.90
N GLY A 18 7.44 6.89 15.88
CA GLY A 18 6.84 7.73 16.89
C GLY A 18 6.55 6.88 18.12
N ALA A 19 7.23 7.15 19.22
CA ALA A 19 6.93 6.54 20.52
C ALA A 19 5.43 6.76 20.82
N ALA A 20 4.67 5.67 20.91
CA ALA A 20 3.28 5.71 21.31
C ALA A 20 3.18 6.34 22.71
N SER A 21 2.49 7.47 22.81
CA SER A 21 2.11 8.06 24.10
C SER A 21 1.24 7.07 24.87
N PRO A 22 1.37 6.97 26.19
CA PRO A 22 0.53 6.09 26.98
C PRO A 22 -0.94 6.45 26.79
N ALA A 23 -1.73 5.48 26.36
CA ALA A 23 -3.16 5.63 26.13
C ALA A 23 -3.83 6.17 27.40
N ALA A 24 -4.57 7.26 27.26
CA ALA A 24 -5.45 7.76 28.31
C ALA A 24 -6.42 6.64 28.72
N ALA A 25 -6.67 6.50 30.03
CA ALA A 25 -7.57 5.48 30.56
C ALA A 25 -8.94 5.57 29.86
N SER A 26 -9.28 4.54 29.08
CA SER A 26 -10.51 4.50 28.31
C SER A 26 -11.72 4.35 29.25
N HIS A 27 -12.66 5.28 29.17
CA HIS A 27 -13.89 5.26 29.97
C HIS A 27 -14.97 4.31 29.38
N GLY A 28 -14.63 3.54 28.34
CA GLY A 28 -15.53 2.60 27.67
C GLY A 28 -15.56 1.20 28.30
N PRO A 29 -16.40 0.30 27.81
CA PRO A 29 -16.51 -1.06 28.33
C PRO A 29 -15.20 -1.85 28.15
N SER A 30 -14.94 -2.76 29.11
CA SER A 30 -13.89 -3.76 28.92
C SER A 30 -14.30 -4.79 27.85
N VAL A 31 -13.32 -5.53 27.29
CA VAL A 31 -13.59 -6.64 26.36
C VAL A 31 -14.62 -7.61 26.94
N SER A 32 -14.42 -8.03 28.20
CA SER A 32 -15.35 -8.94 28.87
C SER A 32 -16.76 -8.33 29.01
N GLY A 33 -16.84 -7.02 29.33
CA GLY A 33 -18.12 -6.32 29.44
C GLY A 33 -18.83 -6.19 28.10
N ALA A 34 -18.07 -5.88 27.02
CA ALA A 34 -18.61 -5.80 25.67
C ALA A 34 -19.16 -7.16 25.19
N LEU A 35 -18.39 -8.24 25.37
CA LEU A 35 -18.85 -9.60 25.04
C LEU A 35 -20.10 -10.00 25.85
N ALA A 36 -20.13 -9.72 27.14
CA ALA A 36 -21.29 -10.00 27.99
C ALA A 36 -22.53 -9.21 27.53
N SER A 37 -22.36 -7.97 27.12
CA SER A 37 -23.44 -7.15 26.54
C SER A 37 -23.99 -7.73 25.25
N LEU A 38 -23.13 -8.20 24.35
CA LEU A 38 -23.53 -8.88 23.10
C LEU A 38 -24.29 -10.18 23.39
N LEU A 39 -23.87 -10.97 24.37
CA LEU A 39 -24.60 -12.15 24.80
C LEU A 39 -25.98 -11.78 25.40
N HIS A 40 -26.01 -10.83 26.31
CA HIS A 40 -27.26 -10.41 26.96
C HIS A 40 -28.30 -9.88 25.97
N SER A 41 -27.85 -9.19 24.91
CA SER A 41 -28.71 -8.73 23.82
C SER A 41 -29.06 -9.82 22.79
N ALA A 42 -28.62 -11.06 23.00
CA ALA A 42 -28.75 -12.18 22.06
C ALA A 42 -28.14 -11.91 20.66
N ALA A 43 -27.19 -10.95 20.59
CA ALA A 43 -26.48 -10.63 19.36
C ALA A 43 -25.43 -11.70 18.99
N ILE A 44 -24.93 -12.46 19.97
CA ILE A 44 -24.07 -13.63 19.80
C ILE A 44 -24.62 -14.81 20.61
N SER A 45 -24.21 -16.02 20.19
CA SER A 45 -24.54 -17.25 20.92
C SER A 45 -23.71 -17.41 22.19
N GLU A 46 -24.18 -18.23 23.15
CA GLU A 46 -23.37 -18.63 24.31
C GLU A 46 -22.05 -19.30 23.89
N ALA A 47 -22.08 -20.13 22.84
CA ALA A 47 -20.89 -20.78 22.32
C ALA A 47 -19.84 -19.75 21.84
N THR A 48 -20.26 -18.77 21.05
CA THR A 48 -19.40 -17.65 20.61
C THR A 48 -18.84 -16.87 21.79
N TYR A 49 -19.71 -16.50 22.76
CA TYR A 49 -19.28 -15.81 23.94
C TYR A 49 -18.20 -16.60 24.73
N HIS A 50 -18.43 -17.88 24.98
CA HIS A 50 -17.49 -18.70 25.73
C HIS A 50 -16.17 -18.90 24.97
N GLN A 51 -16.22 -19.08 23.66
CA GLN A 51 -15.02 -19.18 22.82
C GLN A 51 -14.17 -17.92 22.91
N ASP A 52 -14.76 -16.77 22.63
CA ASP A 52 -14.04 -15.49 22.55
C ASP A 52 -13.56 -15.03 23.92
N TYR A 53 -14.39 -15.16 24.96
CA TYR A 53 -14.03 -14.85 26.34
C TYR A 53 -12.87 -15.73 26.84
N THR A 54 -12.93 -17.03 26.60
CA THR A 54 -11.87 -17.98 26.98
C THR A 54 -10.57 -17.67 26.24
N GLY A 55 -10.63 -17.39 24.92
CA GLY A 55 -9.48 -16.98 24.12
C GLY A 55 -8.84 -15.69 24.64
N TYR A 56 -9.64 -14.70 24.99
CA TYR A 56 -9.16 -13.45 25.59
C TYR A 56 -8.47 -13.66 26.93
N VAL A 57 -9.07 -14.43 27.82
CA VAL A 57 -8.49 -14.75 29.14
C VAL A 57 -7.19 -15.53 28.98
N ALA A 58 -7.14 -16.50 28.07
CA ALA A 58 -5.94 -17.27 27.75
C ALA A 58 -4.80 -16.37 27.23
N ALA A 59 -5.11 -15.44 26.33
CA ALA A 59 -4.12 -14.47 25.82
C ALA A 59 -3.55 -13.58 26.94
N LYS A 60 -4.41 -13.05 27.81
CA LYS A 60 -3.97 -12.28 28.99
C LYS A 60 -3.10 -13.11 29.95
N SER A 61 -3.47 -14.37 30.19
CA SER A 61 -2.67 -15.27 31.01
C SER A 61 -1.31 -15.56 30.39
N SER A 62 -1.26 -15.76 29.06
CA SER A 62 -0.01 -15.95 28.34
C SER A 62 0.87 -14.70 28.43
N LEU A 63 0.31 -13.50 28.23
CA LEU A 63 1.04 -12.24 28.36
C LEU A 63 1.76 -12.10 29.70
N GLY A 64 1.13 -12.57 30.79
CA GLY A 64 1.73 -12.56 32.13
C GLY A 64 3.00 -13.43 32.29
N ARG A 65 3.21 -14.38 31.36
CA ARG A 65 4.37 -15.28 31.36
C ARG A 65 5.45 -14.92 30.33
N LEU A 66 5.16 -13.95 29.44
CA LEU A 66 6.07 -13.50 28.41
C LEU A 66 6.91 -12.30 28.87
N SER A 67 8.04 -12.07 28.20
CA SER A 67 8.93 -10.94 28.42
C SER A 67 9.51 -10.42 27.10
N GLY A 68 10.08 -9.20 27.10
CA GLY A 68 10.67 -8.56 25.93
C GLY A 68 9.69 -8.48 24.75
N THR A 69 10.21 -8.56 23.53
CA THR A 69 9.45 -8.43 22.27
C THR A 69 8.19 -9.29 22.24
N ARG A 70 8.24 -10.54 22.69
CA ARG A 70 7.07 -11.43 22.70
C ARG A 70 5.91 -10.87 23.54
N ARG A 71 6.25 -10.26 24.68
CA ARG A 71 5.28 -9.60 25.56
C ARG A 71 4.75 -8.32 24.93
N GLU A 72 5.62 -7.55 24.29
CA GLU A 72 5.27 -6.30 23.62
C GLU A 72 4.28 -6.56 22.48
N GLU A 73 4.56 -7.52 21.60
CA GLU A 73 3.71 -7.86 20.46
C GLU A 73 2.34 -8.41 20.87
N LEU A 74 2.28 -9.41 21.74
CA LEU A 74 0.99 -9.90 22.24
C LEU A 74 0.23 -8.84 23.05
N GLY A 75 0.97 -7.97 23.75
CA GLY A 75 0.42 -6.84 24.49
C GLY A 75 -0.24 -5.82 23.56
N ALA A 76 0.35 -5.52 22.42
CA ALA A 76 -0.19 -4.62 21.41
C ALA A 76 -1.52 -5.14 20.84
N VAL A 77 -1.58 -6.41 20.46
CA VAL A 77 -2.83 -7.03 19.99
C VAL A 77 -3.93 -6.96 21.06
N LEU A 78 -3.62 -7.29 22.30
CA LEU A 78 -4.58 -7.16 23.42
C LEU A 78 -5.02 -5.71 23.64
N ALA A 79 -4.13 -4.74 23.45
CA ALA A 79 -4.45 -3.32 23.56
C ALA A 79 -5.40 -2.88 22.42
N ASN A 80 -5.18 -3.34 21.18
CA ASN A 80 -6.07 -3.07 20.06
C ASN A 80 -7.47 -3.64 20.30
N VAL A 81 -7.58 -4.89 20.79
CA VAL A 81 -8.87 -5.51 21.16
C VAL A 81 -9.57 -4.69 22.25
N GLN A 82 -8.84 -4.24 23.28
CA GLN A 82 -9.41 -3.40 24.35
C GLN A 82 -9.82 -2.02 23.85
N ALA A 83 -9.03 -1.39 22.98
CA ALA A 83 -9.36 -0.08 22.40
C ALA A 83 -10.65 -0.15 21.58
N MET A 84 -10.78 -1.20 20.75
CA MET A 84 -12.00 -1.44 19.97
C MET A 84 -13.22 -1.72 20.88
N ALA A 85 -13.04 -2.49 21.96
CA ALA A 85 -14.11 -2.68 22.95
C ALA A 85 -14.55 -1.36 23.57
N SER A 86 -13.60 -0.53 23.99
CA SER A 86 -13.86 0.76 24.61
C SER A 86 -14.54 1.77 23.70
N ALA A 87 -14.25 1.68 22.38
CA ALA A 87 -14.89 2.48 21.34
C ALA A 87 -16.29 1.96 20.92
N GLY A 88 -16.75 0.81 21.47
CA GLY A 88 -18.01 0.20 21.07
C GLY A 88 -17.93 -0.52 19.72
N GLU A 89 -16.72 -0.83 19.25
CA GLU A 89 -16.46 -1.42 17.96
C GLU A 89 -16.48 -2.97 17.96
N LEU A 90 -16.72 -3.62 19.12
CA LEU A 90 -16.98 -5.05 19.17
C LEU A 90 -18.40 -5.35 18.70
N ILE A 91 -18.57 -5.64 17.42
CA ILE A 91 -19.81 -6.04 16.82
C ILE A 91 -19.78 -7.52 16.39
N PRO A 92 -20.90 -8.24 16.35
CA PRO A 92 -20.91 -9.69 16.10
C PRO A 92 -20.13 -10.13 14.85
N SER A 93 -20.22 -9.40 13.75
CA SER A 93 -19.56 -9.73 12.50
C SER A 93 -18.04 -9.48 12.49
N ARG A 94 -17.52 -8.72 13.44
CA ARG A 94 -16.08 -8.43 13.58
C ARG A 94 -15.35 -9.44 14.46
N LEU A 95 -16.07 -10.07 15.39
CA LEU A 95 -15.49 -10.99 16.36
C LEU A 95 -14.68 -12.13 15.71
N PRO A 96 -15.15 -12.77 14.61
CA PRO A 96 -14.41 -13.87 14.01
C PRO A 96 -12.97 -13.50 13.61
N ALA A 97 -12.77 -12.40 12.88
CA ALA A 97 -11.44 -11.96 12.46
C ALA A 97 -10.59 -11.50 13.66
N LEU A 98 -11.19 -10.71 14.55
CA LEU A 98 -10.51 -10.13 15.70
C LEU A 98 -10.00 -11.21 16.68
N PHE A 99 -10.85 -12.19 17.02
CA PHE A 99 -10.46 -13.24 17.96
C PHE A 99 -9.60 -14.34 17.32
N LEU A 100 -9.73 -14.55 16.00
CA LEU A 100 -8.76 -15.37 15.26
C LEU A 100 -7.36 -14.74 15.32
N THR A 101 -7.26 -13.43 15.06
CA THR A 101 -5.99 -12.68 15.15
C THR A 101 -5.39 -12.78 16.55
N LEU A 102 -6.19 -12.55 17.58
CA LEU A 102 -5.73 -12.67 18.98
C LEU A 102 -5.20 -14.08 19.30
N GLU A 103 -5.91 -15.13 18.86
CA GLU A 103 -5.51 -16.52 19.12
C GLU A 103 -4.23 -16.91 18.37
N ARG A 104 -4.07 -16.47 17.09
CA ARG A 104 -2.86 -16.71 16.30
C ARG A 104 -1.65 -16.02 16.92
N ASN A 105 -1.80 -14.79 17.40
CA ASN A 105 -0.75 -14.10 18.15
C ASN A 105 -0.41 -14.82 19.46
N ARG A 106 -1.41 -15.24 20.23
CA ARG A 106 -1.17 -16.01 21.46
C ARG A 106 -0.37 -17.28 21.18
N GLN A 107 -0.75 -18.06 20.14
CA GLN A 107 -0.05 -19.28 19.73
C GLN A 107 1.40 -18.97 19.34
N TRP A 108 1.60 -17.98 18.46
CA TRP A 108 2.91 -17.66 17.94
C TRP A 108 3.86 -17.12 19.01
N TRP A 109 3.45 -16.09 19.72
CA TRP A 109 4.33 -15.44 20.70
C TRP A 109 4.62 -16.30 21.92
N THR A 110 3.85 -17.37 22.15
CA THR A 110 4.15 -18.34 23.19
C THR A 110 5.25 -19.34 22.77
N THR A 111 5.31 -19.75 21.52
CA THR A 111 6.15 -20.87 21.08
C THR A 111 6.94 -20.65 19.80
N GLY A 112 6.51 -19.71 18.92
CA GLY A 112 7.13 -19.42 17.64
C GLY A 112 8.46 -18.67 17.75
N PRO A 113 9.23 -18.51 16.67
CA PRO A 113 10.43 -17.67 16.64
C PRO A 113 10.10 -16.18 16.78
N LEU A 114 11.11 -15.32 17.00
CA LEU A 114 11.00 -13.88 16.78
C LEU A 114 10.95 -13.61 15.27
N LEU A 115 10.25 -12.56 14.89
CA LEU A 115 10.02 -12.19 13.50
C LEU A 115 10.75 -10.88 13.18
N ALA A 116 11.17 -10.74 11.93
CA ALA A 116 11.60 -9.47 11.36
C ALA A 116 10.37 -8.60 11.01
N ASP A 117 10.63 -7.33 10.72
CA ASP A 117 9.61 -6.41 10.20
C ASP A 117 9.09 -6.95 8.86
N ASP A 118 7.77 -6.87 8.64
CA ASP A 118 7.08 -7.32 7.42
C ASP A 118 7.27 -8.83 7.11
N GLU A 119 7.75 -9.62 8.08
CA GLU A 119 7.91 -11.06 7.90
C GLU A 119 6.56 -11.76 7.83
N ARG A 120 6.38 -12.57 6.78
CA ARG A 120 5.16 -13.33 6.57
C ARG A 120 5.18 -14.64 7.34
N VAL A 121 4.02 -14.96 7.88
CA VAL A 121 3.82 -16.14 8.72
C VAL A 121 2.71 -17.01 8.14
N SER A 122 2.92 -18.32 8.13
CA SER A 122 1.91 -19.32 7.77
C SER A 122 1.49 -20.12 8.99
N PHE A 123 0.22 -20.45 9.06
CA PHE A 123 -0.33 -21.32 10.08
C PHE A 123 -0.79 -22.64 9.43
N PRO A 124 -0.46 -23.82 9.99
CA PRO A 124 -0.84 -25.10 9.41
C PRO A 124 -2.36 -25.20 9.16
N GLY A 125 -2.73 -25.62 7.95
CA GLY A 125 -4.12 -25.81 7.55
C GLY A 125 -4.87 -24.53 7.22
N SER A 126 -4.17 -23.42 7.00
CA SER A 126 -4.73 -22.14 6.56
C SER A 126 -3.93 -21.58 5.41
N GLU A 127 -4.64 -21.04 4.41
CA GLU A 127 -4.06 -20.33 3.27
C GLU A 127 -4.06 -18.81 3.48
N ILE A 128 -4.57 -18.31 4.59
CA ILE A 128 -4.56 -16.87 4.91
C ILE A 128 -3.11 -16.42 5.07
N VAL A 129 -2.77 -15.31 4.41
CA VAL A 129 -1.47 -14.65 4.57
C VAL A 129 -1.48 -13.79 5.82
N TRP A 130 -0.54 -14.04 6.70
CA TRP A 130 -0.29 -13.26 7.92
C TRP A 130 1.03 -12.53 7.79
N GLU A 131 1.12 -11.36 8.40
CA GLU A 131 2.32 -10.53 8.35
C GLU A 131 2.58 -9.88 9.70
N HIS A 132 3.85 -9.82 10.10
CA HIS A 132 4.27 -9.18 11.35
C HIS A 132 4.43 -7.68 11.16
N TYR A 133 3.73 -6.91 11.98
CA TYR A 133 3.86 -5.46 12.07
C TYR A 133 4.43 -5.12 13.46
N PRO A 134 5.66 -4.58 13.55
CA PRO A 134 6.33 -4.29 14.82
C PRO A 134 5.47 -3.44 15.76
N GLY A 135 5.27 -3.91 16.99
CA GLY A 135 4.41 -3.23 17.96
C GLY A 135 2.90 -3.32 17.68
N GLN A 136 2.49 -4.16 16.74
CA GLN A 136 1.08 -4.47 16.44
C GLN A 136 0.81 -5.99 16.45
N GLY A 137 1.86 -6.81 16.43
CA GLY A 137 1.75 -8.26 16.38
C GLY A 137 1.70 -8.81 14.96
N ILE A 138 1.11 -10.00 14.83
CA ILE A 138 0.88 -10.69 13.56
C ILE A 138 -0.56 -10.41 13.15
N GLU A 139 -0.74 -9.81 11.99
CA GLU A 139 -2.05 -9.37 11.50
C GLU A 139 -2.43 -10.08 10.20
N ILE A 140 -3.72 -10.19 9.91
CA ILE A 140 -4.19 -10.73 8.64
C ILE A 140 -3.85 -9.70 7.55
N GLN A 141 -3.03 -10.12 6.58
CA GLN A 141 -2.71 -9.29 5.42
C GLN A 141 -3.73 -9.55 4.31
N TRP A 142 -4.82 -8.78 4.32
CA TRP A 142 -5.94 -8.97 3.40
C TRP A 142 -5.55 -8.82 1.93
N LEU A 143 -4.73 -7.78 1.63
CA LEU A 143 -4.26 -7.56 0.26
C LEU A 143 -3.46 -8.76 -0.24
N ALA A 144 -2.52 -9.25 0.58
CA ALA A 144 -1.70 -10.40 0.21
C ALA A 144 -2.53 -11.68 0.10
N SER A 145 -3.50 -11.92 1.01
CA SER A 145 -4.40 -13.08 0.94
C SER A 145 -5.22 -13.07 -0.35
N PHE A 146 -5.79 -11.93 -0.75
CA PHE A 146 -6.52 -11.83 -2.02
C PHE A 146 -5.60 -11.84 -3.24
N GLY A 147 -4.37 -11.35 -3.11
CA GLY A 147 -3.32 -11.48 -4.11
C GLY A 147 -2.95 -12.93 -4.36
N GLU A 148 -2.74 -13.71 -3.29
CA GLU A 148 -2.48 -15.15 -3.36
C GLU A 148 -3.65 -15.91 -4.00
N ALA A 149 -4.89 -15.62 -3.57
CA ALA A 149 -6.09 -16.20 -4.18
C ALA A 149 -6.20 -15.88 -5.68
N ASN A 150 -5.83 -14.67 -6.12
CA ASN A 150 -5.71 -14.33 -7.55
C ASN A 150 -4.59 -15.13 -8.23
N GLY A 151 -3.48 -15.39 -7.54
CA GLY A 151 -2.41 -16.26 -8.00
C GLY A 151 -2.90 -17.69 -8.26
N TYR A 152 -3.59 -18.30 -7.30
CA TYR A 152 -4.22 -19.62 -7.44
C TYR A 152 -5.23 -19.67 -8.59
N TYR A 153 -5.99 -18.59 -8.79
CA TYR A 153 -6.88 -18.52 -9.94
C TYR A 153 -6.10 -18.52 -11.25
N LEU A 154 -5.03 -17.75 -11.36
CA LEU A 154 -4.26 -17.58 -12.59
C LEU A 154 -3.40 -18.80 -12.93
N SER A 155 -2.94 -19.59 -11.94
CA SER A 155 -2.22 -20.85 -12.16
C SER A 155 -3.07 -21.87 -12.94
N GLY A 156 -4.37 -21.90 -12.66
CA GLY A 156 -5.32 -22.76 -13.30
C GLY A 156 -5.46 -24.15 -12.68
N ASP A 157 -4.49 -24.61 -11.93
CA ASP A 157 -4.41 -25.95 -11.29
C ASP A 157 -4.55 -25.92 -9.75
N GLU A 158 -4.38 -24.78 -9.10
CA GLU A 158 -4.49 -24.60 -7.64
C GLU A 158 -5.94 -24.30 -7.19
N ASN A 159 -6.92 -25.01 -7.76
CA ASN A 159 -8.34 -24.77 -7.46
C ASN A 159 -8.75 -25.16 -6.03
N ALA A 160 -8.06 -26.12 -5.41
CA ALA A 160 -8.32 -26.53 -4.04
C ALA A 160 -7.91 -25.42 -3.07
N ASP A 161 -6.71 -24.84 -3.26
CA ASP A 161 -6.14 -23.79 -2.41
C ASP A 161 -6.95 -22.50 -2.56
N LEU A 162 -7.37 -22.17 -3.79
CA LEU A 162 -8.29 -21.05 -4.04
C LEU A 162 -9.60 -21.20 -3.26
N ARG A 163 -10.22 -22.38 -3.30
CA ARG A 163 -11.46 -22.65 -2.54
C ARG A 163 -11.22 -22.58 -1.04
N GLN A 164 -10.13 -23.18 -0.56
CA GLN A 164 -9.77 -23.16 0.84
C GLN A 164 -9.62 -21.74 1.34
N LEU A 165 -8.80 -20.92 0.68
CA LEU A 165 -8.56 -19.54 1.08
C LEU A 165 -9.85 -18.72 1.09
N LEU A 166 -10.68 -18.81 0.03
CA LEU A 166 -11.94 -18.05 -0.02
C LEU A 166 -12.94 -18.50 1.06
N ASN A 167 -13.00 -19.79 1.36
CA ASN A 167 -13.85 -20.32 2.43
C ASN A 167 -13.36 -19.89 3.83
N GLU A 168 -12.06 -19.65 4.00
CA GLU A 168 -11.51 -19.10 5.24
C GLU A 168 -11.81 -17.61 5.37
N VAL A 169 -11.62 -16.80 4.32
CA VAL A 169 -11.69 -15.33 4.42
C VAL A 169 -13.12 -14.78 4.37
N ILE A 170 -14.05 -15.42 3.67
CA ILE A 170 -15.43 -14.91 3.57
C ILE A 170 -16.13 -14.80 4.94
N PRO A 171 -16.06 -15.80 5.83
CA PRO A 171 -16.65 -15.69 7.17
C PRO A 171 -16.00 -14.65 8.09
N LEU A 172 -14.80 -14.17 7.74
CA LEU A 172 -14.05 -13.17 8.49
C LEU A 172 -14.40 -11.72 8.09
N ALA A 173 -15.23 -11.56 7.05
CA ALA A 173 -15.69 -10.24 6.63
C ALA A 173 -16.64 -9.60 7.65
N THR A 174 -16.42 -8.33 7.94
CA THR A 174 -17.27 -7.53 8.84
C THR A 174 -18.41 -6.87 8.08
N ARG A 175 -19.58 -6.76 8.68
CA ARG A 175 -20.68 -5.92 8.16
C ARG A 175 -20.28 -4.46 8.27
N ARG A 176 -20.15 -3.81 7.10
CA ARG A 176 -19.71 -2.41 7.00
C ARG A 176 -20.27 -1.77 5.73
N ALA A 177 -20.54 -0.48 5.78
CA ALA A 177 -20.95 0.32 4.61
C ALA A 177 -22.16 -0.25 3.84
N GLY A 178 -23.12 -0.82 4.54
CA GLY A 178 -24.30 -1.45 3.94
C GLY A 178 -24.06 -2.83 3.30
N GLY A 179 -22.87 -3.37 3.42
CA GLY A 179 -22.47 -4.69 2.91
C GLY A 179 -21.47 -5.38 3.82
N ILE A 180 -20.37 -5.87 3.25
CA ILE A 180 -19.25 -6.46 3.97
C ILE A 180 -17.92 -5.84 3.57
N ALA A 181 -16.94 -5.91 4.49
CA ALA A 181 -15.56 -5.52 4.24
C ALA A 181 -14.59 -6.39 5.05
N TRP A 182 -13.38 -6.55 4.57
CA TRP A 182 -12.25 -7.10 5.29
C TRP A 182 -11.50 -5.95 5.94
N GLU A 183 -11.57 -5.89 7.27
CA GLU A 183 -11.03 -4.79 8.07
C GLU A 183 -9.68 -5.14 8.66
N TYR A 184 -8.81 -4.15 8.71
CA TYR A 184 -7.54 -4.21 9.45
C TYR A 184 -7.80 -3.78 10.91
N MET A 185 -7.26 -4.56 11.84
CA MET A 185 -7.57 -4.47 13.27
C MET A 185 -6.41 -3.89 14.10
N PHE A 186 -5.49 -3.16 13.47
CA PHE A 186 -4.28 -2.62 14.07
C PHE A 186 -4.02 -1.17 13.65
N HIS A 187 -3.15 -0.48 14.37
CA HIS A 187 -2.72 0.87 14.02
C HIS A 187 -1.72 0.82 12.87
N PHE A 188 -1.94 1.64 11.86
CA PHE A 188 -1.06 1.74 10.72
C PHE A 188 -1.02 3.19 10.20
N ASP A 189 0.17 3.74 10.04
CA ASP A 189 0.43 5.08 9.47
C ASP A 189 -0.53 6.18 9.97
N GLY A 190 -0.68 6.27 11.30
CA GLY A 190 -1.58 7.22 11.95
C GLY A 190 -3.06 6.81 11.97
N GLY A 191 -3.44 5.76 11.27
CA GLY A 191 -4.78 5.20 11.31
C GLY A 191 -5.03 4.38 12.57
N THR A 192 -6.28 4.39 13.04
CA THR A 192 -6.73 3.60 14.19
C THR A 192 -7.68 2.48 13.73
N PRO A 193 -7.59 1.27 14.34
CA PRO A 193 -8.51 0.19 14.01
C PRO A 193 -9.95 0.49 14.48
N PRO A 194 -10.97 -0.04 13.75
CA PRO A 194 -10.87 -0.81 12.52
C PRO A 194 -10.89 0.08 11.27
N TRP A 195 -10.10 -0.25 10.30
CA TRP A 195 -10.10 0.45 9.01
C TRP A 195 -10.14 -0.53 7.83
N THR A 196 -10.43 -0.02 6.63
CA THR A 196 -10.45 -0.83 5.41
C THR A 196 -9.70 -0.12 4.29
N SER A 197 -9.31 -0.88 3.27
CA SER A 197 -8.51 -0.42 2.14
C SER A 197 -9.24 -0.62 0.82
N GLY A 198 -9.34 0.43 -0.01
CA GLY A 198 -9.87 0.32 -1.37
C GLY A 198 -9.08 -0.68 -2.21
N LEU A 199 -7.76 -0.69 -2.05
CA LEU A 199 -6.85 -1.61 -2.73
C LEU A 199 -7.17 -3.08 -2.41
N SER A 200 -7.23 -3.45 -1.13
CA SER A 200 -7.53 -4.84 -0.75
C SER A 200 -8.97 -5.25 -1.10
N GLN A 201 -9.94 -4.35 -0.94
CA GLN A 201 -11.34 -4.64 -1.32
C GLN A 201 -11.50 -4.81 -2.84
N GLY A 202 -10.81 -4.02 -3.67
CA GLY A 202 -10.79 -4.19 -5.12
C GLY A 202 -10.19 -5.53 -5.54
N THR A 203 -9.09 -5.93 -4.89
CA THR A 203 -8.47 -7.23 -5.11
C THR A 203 -9.37 -8.39 -4.68
N ALA A 204 -10.13 -8.22 -3.59
CA ALA A 204 -11.15 -9.16 -3.14
C ALA A 204 -12.30 -9.30 -4.16
N LEU A 205 -12.84 -8.19 -4.67
CA LEU A 205 -13.87 -8.21 -5.72
C LEU A 205 -13.41 -9.00 -6.95
N GLN A 206 -12.17 -8.77 -7.37
CA GLN A 206 -11.57 -9.43 -8.52
C GLN A 206 -11.59 -10.95 -8.34
N VAL A 207 -11.03 -11.45 -7.25
CA VAL A 207 -10.93 -12.90 -7.04
C VAL A 207 -12.27 -13.57 -6.76
N LEU A 208 -13.18 -12.92 -6.05
CA LEU A 208 -14.52 -13.46 -5.79
C LEU A 208 -15.32 -13.61 -7.08
N ALA A 209 -15.28 -12.61 -7.98
CA ALA A 209 -15.93 -12.68 -9.28
C ALA A 209 -15.33 -13.80 -10.15
N ARG A 210 -13.99 -13.90 -10.18
CA ARG A 210 -13.25 -14.95 -10.88
C ARG A 210 -13.59 -16.34 -10.35
N ALA A 211 -13.62 -16.52 -9.03
CA ALA A 211 -13.99 -17.79 -8.40
C ALA A 211 -15.44 -18.17 -8.70
N TRP A 212 -16.40 -17.21 -8.63
CA TRP A 212 -17.76 -17.46 -9.06
C TRP A 212 -17.82 -17.86 -10.55
N SER A 213 -17.09 -17.18 -11.41
CA SER A 213 -17.04 -17.53 -12.84
C SER A 213 -16.55 -18.96 -13.06
N ARG A 214 -15.54 -19.40 -12.30
CA ARG A 214 -14.93 -20.72 -12.42
C ARG A 214 -15.76 -21.82 -11.78
N PHE A 215 -16.24 -21.60 -10.56
CA PHE A 215 -16.86 -22.64 -9.74
C PHE A 215 -18.39 -22.61 -9.74
N LYS A 216 -19.00 -21.48 -10.12
CA LYS A 216 -20.44 -21.24 -10.07
C LYS A 216 -21.06 -21.38 -8.66
N GLU A 217 -20.27 -21.19 -7.63
CA GLU A 217 -20.72 -21.21 -6.24
C GLU A 217 -21.36 -19.87 -5.86
N PRO A 218 -22.68 -19.85 -5.52
CA PRO A 218 -23.41 -18.61 -5.24
C PRO A 218 -22.82 -17.78 -4.10
N ALA A 219 -22.14 -18.40 -3.15
CA ALA A 219 -21.51 -17.73 -2.01
C ALA A 219 -20.46 -16.70 -2.44
N TYR A 220 -19.67 -17.00 -3.48
CA TYR A 220 -18.64 -16.08 -3.98
C TYR A 220 -19.27 -14.84 -4.63
N LEU A 221 -20.34 -15.03 -5.42
CA LEU A 221 -21.06 -13.91 -6.01
C LEU A 221 -21.72 -13.05 -4.94
N ALA A 222 -22.40 -13.68 -3.96
CA ALA A 222 -23.05 -12.96 -2.88
C ALA A 222 -22.07 -12.13 -2.03
N ALA A 223 -20.89 -12.69 -1.75
CA ALA A 223 -19.82 -11.96 -1.04
C ALA A 223 -19.31 -10.78 -1.88
N ALA A 224 -19.08 -10.97 -3.18
CA ALA A 224 -18.63 -9.90 -4.08
C ALA A 224 -19.67 -8.77 -4.18
N GLN A 225 -20.96 -9.09 -4.32
CA GLN A 225 -22.04 -8.10 -4.35
C GLN A 225 -22.12 -7.29 -3.06
N GLN A 226 -22.00 -7.94 -1.91
CA GLN A 226 -22.00 -7.24 -0.62
C GLN A 226 -20.77 -6.35 -0.43
N ALA A 227 -19.60 -6.74 -0.96
CA ALA A 227 -18.38 -5.97 -0.88
C ALA A 227 -18.41 -4.65 -1.69
N LEU A 228 -19.36 -4.47 -2.62
CA LEU A 228 -19.55 -3.20 -3.33
C LEU A 228 -19.95 -2.03 -2.41
N GLY A 229 -20.51 -2.29 -1.24
CA GLY A 229 -20.93 -1.26 -0.28
C GLY A 229 -19.81 -0.29 0.09
N ILE A 230 -18.58 -0.79 0.19
CA ILE A 230 -17.38 0.01 0.49
C ILE A 230 -17.14 1.09 -0.57
N PHE A 231 -17.33 0.76 -1.85
CA PHE A 231 -17.11 1.68 -2.97
C PHE A 231 -18.30 2.65 -3.20
N GLN A 232 -19.42 2.45 -2.53
CA GLN A 232 -20.57 3.36 -2.54
C GLN A 232 -20.50 4.40 -1.43
N THR A 233 -19.84 4.06 -0.33
CA THR A 233 -19.89 4.79 0.93
C THR A 233 -18.63 5.66 1.11
N PRO A 234 -18.78 6.91 1.63
CA PRO A 234 -17.60 7.74 1.90
C PRO A 234 -16.82 7.24 3.14
N PRO A 235 -15.54 7.63 3.24
CA PRO A 235 -14.76 7.49 4.47
C PRO A 235 -15.45 8.15 5.70
N PRO A 236 -15.24 7.64 6.92
CA PRO A 236 -14.38 6.50 7.26
C PRO A 236 -15.06 5.14 7.11
N GLN A 237 -16.36 5.09 6.80
CA GLN A 237 -17.11 3.84 6.69
C GLN A 237 -16.82 3.07 5.40
N GLY A 238 -16.63 3.77 4.29
CA GLY A 238 -16.21 3.25 3.00
C GLY A 238 -14.93 3.92 2.51
N VAL A 239 -14.73 3.88 1.19
CA VAL A 239 -13.53 4.42 0.54
C VAL A 239 -13.82 5.43 -0.56
N ARG A 240 -15.10 5.74 -0.85
CA ARG A 240 -15.49 6.60 -1.96
C ARG A 240 -15.32 8.08 -1.65
N VAL A 241 -14.35 8.72 -2.26
CA VAL A 241 -14.15 10.17 -2.24
C VAL A 241 -14.67 10.76 -3.55
N ARG A 242 -15.72 11.58 -3.48
CA ARG A 242 -16.28 12.25 -4.67
C ARG A 242 -15.33 13.33 -5.16
N THR A 243 -15.20 13.46 -6.48
CA THR A 243 -14.38 14.43 -7.17
C THR A 243 -15.17 15.10 -8.30
N PRO A 244 -14.70 16.20 -8.89
CA PRO A 244 -15.38 16.82 -10.02
C PRO A 244 -15.52 15.92 -11.25
N ALA A 245 -14.56 15.03 -11.52
CA ALA A 245 -14.60 14.13 -12.65
C ALA A 245 -15.37 12.83 -12.36
N GLY A 246 -15.37 12.38 -11.07
CA GLY A 246 -16.01 11.13 -10.71
C GLY A 246 -15.80 10.74 -9.25
N ALA A 247 -14.95 9.73 -8.99
CA ALA A 247 -14.64 9.30 -7.64
C ALA A 247 -13.24 8.70 -7.54
N ILE A 248 -12.53 8.96 -6.43
CA ILE A 248 -11.36 8.18 -6.00
C ILE A 248 -11.84 7.14 -4.98
N TYR A 249 -11.24 5.97 -5.04
CA TYR A 249 -11.36 4.95 -4.02
C TYR A 249 -10.10 4.96 -3.16
N ALA A 250 -10.22 5.54 -1.97
CA ALA A 250 -9.09 5.76 -1.07
C ALA A 250 -8.44 4.44 -0.69
N GLU A 251 -7.11 4.41 -0.67
CA GLU A 251 -6.38 3.24 -0.20
C GLU A 251 -6.68 2.98 1.28
N TYR A 252 -6.70 4.03 2.09
CA TYR A 252 -6.99 3.96 3.53
C TYR A 252 -8.29 4.70 3.87
N SER A 253 -9.24 4.01 4.51
CA SER A 253 -10.52 4.64 4.90
C SER A 253 -10.37 5.73 5.96
N TYR A 254 -9.25 5.79 6.66
CA TYR A 254 -8.92 6.84 7.64
C TYR A 254 -8.20 8.04 7.03
N ALA A 255 -7.57 7.90 5.87
CA ALA A 255 -6.79 8.93 5.19
C ALA A 255 -7.34 9.29 3.79
N PRO A 256 -8.58 9.81 3.70
CA PRO A 256 -9.25 10.05 2.42
C PRO A 256 -8.62 11.17 1.57
N SER A 257 -7.77 11.99 2.16
CA SER A 257 -7.00 13.02 1.46
C SER A 257 -5.73 12.49 0.81
N ASP A 258 -5.29 11.31 1.22
CA ASP A 258 -4.11 10.67 0.69
C ASP A 258 -4.45 9.93 -0.61
N ARG A 259 -3.87 10.41 -1.72
CA ARG A 259 -4.25 9.98 -3.06
C ARG A 259 -3.21 9.06 -3.65
N ILE A 260 -3.12 7.88 -3.09
CA ILE A 260 -2.19 6.84 -3.52
C ILE A 260 -2.69 6.22 -4.83
N LEU A 261 -1.91 6.38 -5.92
CA LEU A 261 -2.40 6.05 -7.25
C LEU A 261 -2.46 4.54 -7.51
N ASN A 262 -1.47 3.78 -7.07
CA ASN A 262 -1.43 2.33 -7.29
C ASN A 262 -2.65 1.62 -6.66
N GLY A 263 -3.00 1.96 -5.43
CA GLY A 263 -4.18 1.42 -4.75
C GLY A 263 -5.49 1.77 -5.45
N PHE A 264 -5.59 2.99 -5.94
CA PHE A 264 -6.75 3.42 -6.71
C PHE A 264 -6.88 2.68 -8.05
N ILE A 265 -5.80 2.55 -8.82
CA ILE A 265 -5.82 1.83 -10.11
C ILE A 265 -6.16 0.34 -9.92
N GLN A 266 -5.60 -0.34 -8.91
CA GLN A 266 -5.96 -1.73 -8.63
C GLN A 266 -7.43 -1.89 -8.18
N SER A 267 -7.97 -0.91 -7.47
CA SER A 267 -9.40 -0.89 -7.15
C SER A 267 -10.26 -0.90 -8.42
N LEU A 268 -9.85 -0.15 -9.45
CA LEU A 268 -10.54 -0.12 -10.75
C LEU A 268 -10.37 -1.43 -11.51
N VAL A 269 -9.20 -2.05 -11.47
CA VAL A 269 -8.97 -3.39 -12.06
C VAL A 269 -9.94 -4.40 -11.46
N GLY A 270 -10.11 -4.37 -10.13
CA GLY A 270 -11.05 -5.23 -9.43
C GLY A 270 -12.53 -4.97 -9.79
N LEU A 271 -12.95 -3.71 -9.81
CA LEU A 271 -14.30 -3.30 -10.22
C LEU A 271 -14.58 -3.66 -11.68
N TYR A 272 -13.60 -3.49 -12.58
CA TYR A 272 -13.73 -3.87 -13.97
C TYR A 272 -13.99 -5.37 -14.12
N ASP A 273 -13.10 -6.22 -13.55
CA ASP A 273 -13.22 -7.67 -13.65
C ASP A 273 -14.55 -8.16 -13.04
N TYR A 274 -14.94 -7.61 -11.89
CA TYR A 274 -16.25 -7.88 -11.30
C TYR A 274 -17.38 -7.56 -12.28
N THR A 275 -17.38 -6.36 -12.84
CA THR A 275 -18.44 -5.87 -13.76
C THR A 275 -18.50 -6.71 -15.03
N GLU A 276 -17.37 -7.02 -15.65
CA GLU A 276 -17.33 -7.81 -16.88
C GLU A 276 -17.79 -9.26 -16.67
N ILE A 277 -17.53 -9.82 -15.50
CA ILE A 277 -17.93 -11.19 -15.16
C ILE A 277 -19.40 -11.27 -14.76
N THR A 278 -19.88 -10.33 -13.95
CA THR A 278 -21.21 -10.39 -13.34
C THR A 278 -22.28 -9.65 -14.14
N LYS A 279 -21.88 -8.67 -14.94
CA LYS A 279 -22.74 -7.71 -15.65
C LYS A 279 -23.62 -6.89 -14.69
N ASP A 280 -23.16 -6.71 -13.46
CA ASP A 280 -23.86 -5.92 -12.45
C ASP A 280 -23.81 -4.42 -12.80
N PRO A 281 -24.99 -3.76 -12.97
CA PRO A 281 -25.02 -2.33 -13.31
C PRO A 281 -24.45 -1.43 -12.21
N LEU A 282 -24.49 -1.86 -10.94
CA LEU A 282 -23.88 -1.11 -9.86
C LEU A 282 -22.33 -1.15 -9.96
N GLY A 283 -21.78 -2.33 -10.24
CA GLY A 283 -20.35 -2.48 -10.49
C GLY A 283 -19.88 -1.59 -11.63
N LEU A 284 -20.66 -1.55 -12.73
CA LEU A 284 -20.37 -0.68 -13.88
C LEU A 284 -20.37 0.80 -13.48
N ALA A 285 -21.39 1.27 -12.78
CA ALA A 285 -21.49 2.67 -12.36
C ALA A 285 -20.36 3.09 -11.41
N LEU A 286 -19.89 2.17 -10.57
CA LEU A 286 -18.76 2.40 -9.69
C LEU A 286 -17.44 2.44 -10.48
N PHE A 287 -17.26 1.50 -11.41
CA PHE A 287 -16.12 1.50 -12.31
C PHE A 287 -16.06 2.79 -13.13
N ASP A 288 -17.15 3.19 -13.80
CA ASP A 288 -17.22 4.38 -14.65
C ASP A 288 -16.87 5.66 -13.89
N ALA A 289 -17.38 5.79 -12.65
CA ALA A 289 -17.07 6.94 -11.81
C ALA A 289 -15.58 7.01 -11.44
N GLY A 290 -14.97 5.87 -11.17
CA GLY A 290 -13.54 5.79 -10.87
C GLY A 290 -12.66 5.96 -12.12
N ASP A 291 -13.05 5.37 -13.24
CA ASP A 291 -12.35 5.47 -14.53
C ASP A 291 -12.30 6.93 -15.02
N ALA A 292 -13.40 7.66 -14.89
CA ALA A 292 -13.46 9.08 -15.24
C ALA A 292 -12.44 9.91 -14.43
N GLU A 293 -12.31 9.67 -13.15
CA GLU A 293 -11.31 10.34 -12.31
C GLU A 293 -9.89 9.87 -12.61
N ALA A 294 -9.68 8.55 -12.77
CA ALA A 294 -8.36 8.02 -13.07
C ALA A 294 -7.79 8.60 -14.37
N ARG A 295 -8.60 8.76 -15.40
CA ARG A 295 -8.20 9.40 -16.66
C ARG A 295 -7.79 10.85 -16.46
N ALA A 296 -8.41 11.57 -15.54
CA ALA A 296 -8.08 12.94 -15.23
C ALA A 296 -6.77 13.07 -14.45
N ILE A 297 -6.49 12.15 -13.53
CA ILE A 297 -5.35 12.30 -12.61
C ILE A 297 -4.09 11.52 -13.01
N VAL A 298 -4.18 10.39 -13.72
CA VAL A 298 -3.01 9.60 -14.12
C VAL A 298 -1.90 10.44 -14.78
N PRO A 299 -2.20 11.41 -15.68
CA PRO A 299 -1.17 12.27 -16.23
C PRO A 299 -0.43 13.14 -15.19
N LEU A 300 -1.08 13.46 -14.08
CA LEU A 300 -0.48 14.30 -13.00
C LEU A 300 0.56 13.52 -12.18
N TYR A 301 0.48 12.19 -12.23
CA TYR A 301 1.43 11.29 -11.55
C TYR A 301 2.60 10.85 -12.44
N ASN A 302 2.64 11.34 -13.67
CA ASN A 302 3.76 11.13 -14.58
C ASN A 302 4.69 12.34 -14.57
N THR A 303 5.90 12.18 -14.02
CA THR A 303 6.91 13.25 -13.97
C THR A 303 7.63 13.46 -15.30
N GLY A 304 7.39 12.60 -16.30
CA GLY A 304 8.12 12.51 -17.54
C GLY A 304 9.40 11.71 -17.49
N ALA A 305 9.75 11.16 -16.31
CA ALA A 305 10.92 10.31 -16.12
C ALA A 305 10.73 9.24 -15.02
N TRP A 306 9.64 9.34 -14.24
CA TRP A 306 9.28 8.42 -13.16
C TRP A 306 7.81 8.61 -12.75
N SER A 307 7.26 7.71 -11.93
CA SER A 307 5.92 7.89 -11.35
C SER A 307 5.96 8.61 -10.00
N MET A 308 4.88 9.32 -9.69
CA MET A 308 4.57 9.72 -8.32
C MET A 308 3.87 8.56 -7.60
N TYR A 309 4.13 8.41 -6.31
CA TYR A 309 3.41 7.48 -5.43
C TYR A 309 2.05 8.05 -5.04
N ASP A 310 2.09 9.28 -4.55
CA ASP A 310 0.95 10.10 -4.15
C ASP A 310 1.10 11.54 -4.70
N GLN A 311 0.35 12.47 -4.16
CA GLN A 311 0.45 13.88 -4.56
C GLN A 311 1.72 14.59 -4.04
N PHE A 312 2.53 13.95 -3.19
CA PHE A 312 3.66 14.58 -2.52
C PHE A 312 5.03 14.06 -2.97
N GLY A 313 5.16 12.75 -3.19
CA GLY A 313 6.43 12.09 -3.42
C GLY A 313 6.49 11.18 -4.65
N GLU A 314 7.71 10.97 -5.16
CA GLU A 314 7.96 9.98 -6.20
C GLU A 314 7.88 8.56 -5.61
N SER A 315 7.45 7.60 -6.43
CA SER A 315 7.45 6.18 -6.06
C SER A 315 8.88 5.68 -5.79
N ASP A 316 9.02 4.77 -4.83
CA ASP A 316 10.17 3.89 -4.83
C ASP A 316 10.14 2.92 -6.03
N LEU A 317 11.15 2.07 -6.15
CA LEU A 317 11.23 1.14 -7.29
C LEU A 317 10.05 0.16 -7.31
N ASN A 318 9.71 -0.41 -6.16
CA ASN A 318 8.65 -1.41 -6.07
C ASN A 318 7.29 -0.81 -6.43
N TYR A 319 6.98 0.38 -5.92
CA TYR A 319 5.73 1.07 -6.25
C TYR A 319 5.68 1.60 -7.67
N HIS A 320 6.81 1.98 -8.27
CA HIS A 320 6.86 2.34 -9.68
C HIS A 320 6.60 1.13 -10.59
N GLU A 321 7.22 -0.02 -10.31
CA GLU A 321 6.97 -1.28 -11.02
C GLU A 321 5.51 -1.72 -10.86
N LEU A 322 4.97 -1.65 -9.63
CA LEU A 322 3.60 -2.04 -9.31
C LEU A 322 2.56 -1.19 -10.03
N LEU A 323 2.72 0.14 -9.97
CA LEU A 323 1.82 1.06 -10.68
C LEU A 323 1.87 0.84 -12.18
N THR A 324 3.06 0.58 -12.73
CA THR A 324 3.25 0.24 -14.15
C THR A 324 2.44 -1.01 -14.53
N GLU A 325 2.52 -2.06 -13.70
CA GLU A 325 1.76 -3.30 -13.91
C GLU A 325 0.24 -3.07 -13.83
N PHE A 326 -0.22 -2.34 -12.82
CA PHE A 326 -1.66 -2.06 -12.66
C PHE A 326 -2.23 -1.20 -13.80
N LEU A 327 -1.47 -0.22 -14.28
CA LEU A 327 -1.85 0.56 -15.46
C LEU A 327 -1.86 -0.30 -16.73
N GLN A 328 -0.92 -1.23 -16.88
CA GLN A 328 -0.93 -2.19 -17.98
C GLN A 328 -2.16 -3.09 -17.92
N HIS A 329 -2.51 -3.61 -16.74
CA HIS A 329 -3.72 -4.42 -16.54
C HIS A 329 -4.99 -3.64 -16.90
N LEU A 330 -5.08 -2.37 -16.50
CA LEU A 330 -6.23 -1.54 -16.83
C LEU A 330 -6.26 -1.18 -18.31
N CYS A 331 -5.10 -0.93 -18.92
CA CYS A 331 -4.95 -0.75 -20.37
C CYS A 331 -5.51 -1.95 -21.16
N GLU A 332 -5.09 -3.17 -20.80
CA GLU A 332 -5.51 -4.40 -21.48
C GLU A 332 -7.04 -4.59 -21.42
N ARG A 333 -7.66 -4.23 -20.30
CA ARG A 333 -9.09 -4.33 -20.05
C ARG A 333 -9.89 -3.29 -20.82
N THR A 334 -9.51 -2.04 -20.69
CA THR A 334 -10.28 -0.91 -21.24
C THR A 334 -10.10 -0.77 -22.75
N ARG A 335 -8.93 -1.15 -23.27
CA ARG A 335 -8.61 -1.10 -24.70
C ARG A 335 -9.47 -2.05 -25.56
N LYS A 336 -10.01 -3.13 -25.01
CA LYS A 336 -10.87 -4.11 -25.72
C LYS A 336 -10.30 -4.60 -27.07
N GLY A 337 -8.97 -4.83 -27.11
CA GLY A 337 -8.29 -5.32 -28.31
C GLY A 337 -8.02 -4.28 -29.42
N GLN A 338 -8.34 -3.00 -29.22
CA GLN A 338 -8.00 -1.95 -30.16
C GLN A 338 -6.48 -1.76 -30.23
N PRO A 339 -5.89 -1.51 -31.43
CA PRO A 339 -4.46 -1.27 -31.57
C PRO A 339 -4.05 0.00 -30.82
N LEU A 340 -2.85 -0.03 -30.23
CA LEU A 340 -2.26 1.17 -29.64
C LEU A 340 -1.94 2.20 -30.72
N THR A 341 -2.20 3.48 -30.43
CA THR A 341 -1.68 4.55 -31.27
C THR A 341 -0.16 4.61 -31.09
N PRO A 342 0.66 4.51 -32.16
CA PRO A 342 2.10 4.56 -32.04
C PRO A 342 2.58 5.84 -31.32
N ALA A 343 3.60 5.72 -30.48
CA ALA A 343 4.27 6.86 -29.87
C ALA A 343 4.75 7.82 -30.97
N GLY A 344 4.42 9.10 -30.86
CA GLY A 344 4.76 10.13 -31.85
C GLY A 344 3.71 10.38 -32.93
N SER A 345 2.51 9.81 -32.83
CA SER A 345 1.39 10.19 -33.70
C SER A 345 1.09 11.68 -33.59
N PRO A 346 0.67 12.36 -34.71
CA PRO A 346 0.45 13.81 -34.70
C PRO A 346 -0.53 14.24 -33.61
N ALA A 347 -0.25 15.37 -32.97
CA ALA A 347 -1.18 16.02 -32.04
C ALA A 347 -2.53 16.23 -32.76
N GLY A 348 -3.58 15.52 -32.34
CA GLY A 348 -4.89 15.52 -32.98
C GLY A 348 -5.35 14.18 -33.52
N ALA A 349 -4.50 13.15 -33.60
CA ALA A 349 -4.99 11.76 -33.67
C ALA A 349 -5.85 11.56 -32.42
N GLN A 350 -7.16 11.36 -32.60
CA GLN A 350 -8.06 11.05 -31.48
C GLN A 350 -7.48 9.83 -30.77
N ILE A 351 -6.83 10.10 -29.63
CA ILE A 351 -6.44 9.05 -28.70
C ILE A 351 -7.78 8.48 -28.27
N ALA A 352 -8.15 7.30 -28.77
CA ALA A 352 -9.32 6.60 -28.28
C ALA A 352 -9.22 6.60 -26.76
N GLY A 353 -10.30 6.97 -26.05
CA GLY A 353 -10.27 7.35 -24.62
C GLY A 353 -9.55 6.40 -23.67
N ASP A 354 -9.22 5.19 -24.13
CA ASP A 354 -8.59 4.12 -23.36
C ASP A 354 -7.05 4.12 -23.38
N GLN A 355 -6.42 5.01 -24.15
CA GLN A 355 -4.96 4.96 -24.36
C GLN A 355 -4.13 5.60 -23.25
N ILE A 356 -4.75 6.37 -22.33
CA ILE A 356 -4.01 7.04 -21.26
C ILE A 356 -3.29 6.04 -20.34
N TYR A 357 -3.95 4.93 -20.01
CA TYR A 357 -3.34 3.88 -19.19
C TYR A 357 -2.23 3.18 -19.94
N CYS A 358 -2.46 2.89 -21.23
CA CYS A 358 -1.50 2.22 -22.10
C CYS A 358 -0.25 3.06 -22.31
N THR A 359 -0.42 4.34 -22.66
CA THR A 359 0.71 5.24 -22.91
C THR A 359 1.51 5.53 -21.64
N THR A 360 0.83 5.68 -20.50
CA THR A 360 1.53 5.89 -19.22
C THR A 360 2.27 4.62 -18.79
N ALA A 361 1.68 3.43 -18.91
CA ALA A 361 2.37 2.18 -18.60
C ALA A 361 3.60 1.96 -19.49
N GLN A 362 3.51 2.28 -20.78
CA GLN A 362 4.66 2.23 -21.70
C GLN A 362 5.76 3.20 -21.31
N GLN A 363 5.40 4.43 -20.93
CA GLN A 363 6.35 5.43 -20.48
C GLN A 363 7.05 4.94 -19.19
N PHE A 364 6.31 4.49 -18.19
CA PHE A 364 6.88 4.00 -16.94
C PHE A 364 7.75 2.75 -17.13
N THR A 365 7.40 1.88 -18.07
CA THR A 365 8.28 0.75 -18.47
C THR A 365 9.60 1.27 -19.07
N ALA A 366 9.53 2.31 -19.91
CA ALA A 366 10.73 2.91 -20.50
C ALA A 366 11.60 3.63 -19.44
N ASP A 367 10.97 4.24 -18.45
CA ASP A 367 11.64 4.95 -17.36
C ASP A 367 12.50 4.04 -16.48
N LEU A 368 12.11 2.74 -16.36
CA LEU A 368 12.93 1.72 -15.68
C LEU A 368 14.28 1.47 -16.35
N HIS A 369 14.45 1.85 -17.62
CA HIS A 369 15.66 1.62 -18.43
C HIS A 369 16.32 2.92 -18.90
N THR A 370 15.73 4.07 -18.58
CA THR A 370 16.23 5.37 -19.01
C THR A 370 17.07 6.01 -17.88
N PRO A 371 18.37 6.31 -18.11
CA PRO A 371 19.19 6.96 -17.10
C PRO A 371 18.63 8.31 -16.63
N PRO A 372 18.88 8.71 -15.37
CA PRO A 372 18.48 10.01 -14.86
C PRO A 372 19.25 11.12 -15.60
N ALA A 373 18.56 12.20 -15.99
CA ALA A 373 19.24 13.40 -16.47
C ALA A 373 19.72 14.21 -15.27
N ILE A 374 21.03 14.55 -15.25
CA ILE A 374 21.67 15.36 -14.20
C ILE A 374 22.45 16.50 -14.80
N ALA A 375 22.34 17.71 -14.21
CA ALA A 375 23.14 18.87 -14.57
C ALA A 375 23.59 19.67 -13.34
N LEU A 376 24.83 20.18 -13.36
CA LEU A 376 25.34 21.09 -12.35
C LEU A 376 24.85 22.51 -12.62
N LEU A 377 24.10 23.11 -11.69
CA LEU A 377 23.55 24.47 -11.79
C LEU A 377 24.44 25.52 -11.12
N SER A 378 25.10 25.17 -10.00
CA SER A 378 25.98 26.10 -9.30
C SER A 378 27.23 26.43 -10.13
N ARG A 379 27.50 27.70 -10.33
CA ARG A 379 28.70 28.22 -11.00
C ARG A 379 29.65 28.91 -10.02
N THR A 380 29.07 29.56 -9.01
CA THR A 380 29.82 30.32 -8.00
C THR A 380 29.23 30.03 -6.62
N LEU A 381 30.07 29.87 -5.61
CA LEU A 381 29.66 29.67 -4.21
C LEU A 381 30.56 30.53 -3.29
N PRO A 382 30.03 31.04 -2.15
CA PRO A 382 30.84 31.73 -1.15
C PRO A 382 31.79 30.79 -0.45
N GLY A 383 32.99 31.25 -0.09
CA GLY A 383 33.97 30.49 0.65
C GLY A 383 33.65 30.41 2.14
N GLY A 384 34.05 29.31 2.77
CA GLY A 384 33.77 29.05 4.18
C GLY A 384 32.31 28.76 4.52
N ALA A 385 31.45 28.66 3.53
CA ALA A 385 30.03 28.43 3.73
C ALA A 385 29.71 26.93 3.80
N ARG A 386 28.82 26.58 4.73
CA ARG A 386 28.11 25.31 4.70
C ARG A 386 26.93 25.47 3.74
N GLY A 387 27.19 25.23 2.47
CA GLY A 387 26.18 25.36 1.41
C GLY A 387 26.04 24.08 0.62
N GLY A 388 25.12 24.05 -0.33
CA GLY A 388 24.94 22.92 -1.22
C GLY A 388 25.18 23.31 -2.66
N LEU A 389 25.81 22.42 -3.41
CA LEU A 389 25.77 22.46 -4.87
C LEU A 389 24.35 22.26 -5.36
N GLN A 390 23.81 23.22 -6.06
CA GLN A 390 22.53 23.11 -6.72
C GLN A 390 22.71 22.36 -8.04
N LEU A 391 21.85 21.37 -8.25
CA LEU A 391 21.84 20.56 -9.47
C LEU A 391 20.40 20.47 -10.02
N SER A 392 20.26 20.02 -11.24
CA SER A 392 19.00 19.61 -11.83
C SER A 392 18.98 18.10 -11.93
N LEU A 393 17.88 17.46 -11.56
CA LEU A 393 17.69 16.01 -11.55
C LEU A 393 16.31 15.67 -12.10
N SER A 394 16.22 14.70 -13.04
CA SER A 394 14.96 14.35 -13.68
C SER A 394 14.08 13.41 -12.88
N LYS A 395 14.67 12.56 -12.03
CA LYS A 395 13.98 11.58 -11.17
C LYS A 395 14.79 11.26 -9.92
N ILE A 396 14.14 10.74 -8.91
CA ILE A 396 14.78 10.32 -7.65
C ILE A 396 16.02 9.46 -7.92
N SER A 397 17.16 9.83 -7.33
CA SER A 397 18.43 9.17 -7.59
C SER A 397 19.41 9.32 -6.42
N ASN A 398 20.24 8.31 -6.22
CA ASN A 398 21.45 8.43 -5.41
C ASN A 398 22.49 9.26 -6.17
N VAL A 399 22.81 10.44 -5.66
CA VAL A 399 23.76 11.34 -6.30
C VAL A 399 25.07 11.36 -5.54
N SER A 400 26.17 11.00 -6.21
CA SER A 400 27.53 11.08 -5.69
C SER A 400 28.25 12.29 -6.25
N LEU A 401 28.91 13.04 -5.36
CA LEU A 401 29.70 14.23 -5.65
C LEU A 401 31.18 13.97 -5.39
N THR A 402 32.03 14.33 -6.34
CA THR A 402 33.48 14.46 -6.14
C THR A 402 33.95 15.85 -6.54
N VAL A 403 34.61 16.56 -5.63
CA VAL A 403 35.21 17.87 -5.87
C VAL A 403 36.72 17.77 -5.85
N ARG A 404 37.40 18.37 -6.85
CA ARG A 404 38.85 18.38 -6.97
C ARG A 404 39.40 19.81 -7.10
N GLN A 405 40.58 20.01 -6.55
CA GLN A 405 41.41 21.18 -6.82
C GLN A 405 42.70 20.70 -7.50
N GLY A 406 42.84 20.97 -8.77
CA GLY A 406 43.84 20.29 -9.61
C GLY A 406 43.58 18.78 -9.64
N SER A 407 44.58 17.96 -9.36
CA SER A 407 44.47 16.50 -9.28
C SER A 407 43.94 15.99 -7.93
N LYS A 408 43.95 16.83 -6.88
CA LYS A 408 43.59 16.42 -5.51
C LYS A 408 42.11 16.41 -5.29
N VAL A 409 41.56 15.31 -4.76
CA VAL A 409 40.19 15.26 -4.24
C VAL A 409 40.14 16.02 -2.92
N VAL A 410 39.28 16.99 -2.81
CA VAL A 410 39.14 17.85 -1.63
C VAL A 410 37.78 17.66 -0.91
N TRP A 411 36.79 17.09 -1.58
CA TRP A 411 35.50 16.78 -0.99
C TRP A 411 34.80 15.63 -1.73
N THR A 412 34.09 14.81 -0.99
CA THR A 412 33.15 13.80 -1.51
C THR A 412 31.90 13.81 -0.67
N ASN A 413 30.76 13.58 -1.29
CA ASN A 413 29.49 13.39 -0.59
C ASN A 413 28.54 12.55 -1.45
N SER A 414 27.54 11.92 -0.84
CA SER A 414 26.46 11.26 -1.55
C SER A 414 25.17 11.36 -0.77
N ALA A 415 24.05 11.43 -1.47
CA ALA A 415 22.70 11.43 -0.89
C ALA A 415 21.68 10.93 -1.91
N LEU A 416 20.58 10.35 -1.42
CA LEU A 416 19.36 10.16 -2.20
C LEU A 416 18.69 11.53 -2.33
N LEU A 417 18.43 11.96 -3.55
CA LEU A 417 17.83 13.24 -3.87
C LEU A 417 16.61 13.05 -4.76
N GLU A 418 15.57 13.80 -4.47
CA GLU A 418 14.37 13.87 -5.30
C GLU A 418 14.61 14.68 -6.58
N ARG A 419 13.72 14.55 -7.56
CA ARG A 419 13.75 15.31 -8.81
C ARG A 419 13.67 16.83 -8.61
N GLY A 420 13.99 17.58 -9.63
CA GLY A 420 13.87 19.03 -9.63
C GLY A 420 15.21 19.73 -9.46
N ARG A 421 15.34 20.61 -8.47
CA ARG A 421 16.55 21.39 -8.20
C ARG A 421 17.10 21.17 -6.80
N PRO A 422 17.44 19.94 -6.42
CA PRO A 422 17.96 19.64 -5.10
C PRO A 422 19.35 20.26 -4.89
N ARG A 423 19.78 20.22 -3.62
CA ARG A 423 21.12 20.65 -3.23
C ARG A 423 21.85 19.49 -2.57
N LEU A 424 23.09 19.27 -3.00
CA LEU A 424 24.01 18.29 -2.38
C LEU A 424 25.07 19.02 -1.56
N LEU A 425 25.21 18.67 -0.29
CA LEU A 425 26.08 19.36 0.66
C LEU A 425 27.54 19.37 0.19
N TRP A 426 28.15 20.55 0.18
CA TRP A 426 29.58 20.80 0.07
C TRP A 426 29.97 21.93 1.01
N ILE A 427 30.96 21.70 1.89
CA ILE A 427 31.57 22.75 2.72
C ILE A 427 32.71 23.35 1.93
N THR A 428 32.50 24.58 1.46
CA THR A 428 33.45 25.28 0.59
C THR A 428 34.66 25.78 1.38
N PRO A 429 35.92 25.67 0.84
CA PRO A 429 37.11 26.17 1.53
C PRO A 429 37.11 27.70 1.60
N ALA A 430 37.53 28.26 2.76
CA ALA A 430 37.56 29.71 2.99
C ALA A 430 38.53 30.44 2.06
N LYS A 431 39.61 29.79 1.60
CA LYS A 431 40.59 30.40 0.70
C LYS A 431 40.06 30.71 -0.68
N GLY A 432 38.92 30.18 -1.03
CA GLY A 432 38.36 30.28 -2.37
C GLY A 432 39.18 29.50 -3.42
N GLY A 433 38.83 29.68 -4.69
CA GLY A 433 39.53 29.04 -5.82
C GLY A 433 38.58 28.41 -6.84
N THR A 434 39.17 27.80 -7.85
CA THR A 434 38.44 27.06 -8.90
C THR A 434 38.52 25.58 -8.63
N PHE A 435 37.35 24.92 -8.69
CA PHE A 435 37.20 23.50 -8.38
C PHE A 435 36.51 22.78 -9.52
N SER A 436 37.03 21.60 -9.87
CA SER A 436 36.35 20.67 -10.76
C SER A 436 35.36 19.83 -9.96
N VAL A 437 34.13 19.74 -10.45
CA VAL A 437 33.03 18.98 -9.83
C VAL A 437 32.62 17.88 -10.78
N SER A 438 32.51 16.67 -10.28
CA SER A 438 31.90 15.52 -10.96
C SER A 438 30.74 15.01 -10.14
N LEU A 439 29.63 14.80 -10.81
CA LEU A 439 28.40 14.26 -10.25
C LEU A 439 28.03 12.97 -11.00
N THR A 440 27.67 11.93 -10.26
CA THR A 440 27.06 10.71 -10.81
C THR A 440 25.72 10.52 -10.14
N ALA A 441 24.66 10.43 -10.94
CA ALA A 441 23.32 10.07 -10.47
C ALA A 441 23.03 8.63 -10.87
N SER A 442 22.57 7.82 -9.92
CA SER A 442 22.06 6.46 -10.15
C SER A 442 20.61 6.42 -9.67
N ASP A 443 19.67 6.12 -10.56
CA ASP A 443 18.26 5.98 -10.19
C ASP A 443 18.01 4.68 -9.40
N LEU A 444 16.78 4.50 -8.95
CA LEU A 444 16.39 3.34 -8.14
C LEU A 444 16.41 2.02 -8.93
N ALA A 445 16.30 2.09 -10.27
CA ALA A 445 16.40 0.93 -11.17
C ALA A 445 17.88 0.59 -11.54
N GLY A 446 18.86 1.37 -11.04
CA GLY A 446 20.28 1.14 -11.26
C GLY A 446 20.84 1.77 -12.53
N ASN A 447 20.05 2.52 -13.29
CA ASN A 447 20.59 3.28 -14.42
C ASN A 447 21.33 4.50 -13.93
N PHE A 448 22.44 4.86 -14.57
CA PHE A 448 23.24 5.98 -14.13
C PHE A 448 23.65 6.93 -15.25
N SER A 449 23.90 8.16 -14.88
CA SER A 449 24.49 9.18 -15.73
C SER A 449 25.49 10.02 -14.95
N THR A 450 26.39 10.68 -15.66
CA THR A 450 27.43 11.54 -15.10
C THR A 450 27.42 12.91 -15.73
N THR A 451 27.77 13.92 -14.93
CA THR A 451 28.04 15.28 -15.44
C THR A 451 29.24 15.85 -14.70
N ALA A 452 29.98 16.72 -15.37
CA ALA A 452 31.09 17.42 -14.78
C ALA A 452 31.03 18.92 -15.10
N GLY A 453 31.65 19.72 -14.25
CA GLY A 453 31.71 21.15 -14.44
C GLY A 453 32.72 21.80 -13.51
N THR A 454 32.77 23.13 -13.57
CA THR A 454 33.62 23.94 -12.74
C THR A 454 32.82 24.87 -11.85
N VAL A 455 33.24 24.98 -10.59
CA VAL A 455 32.66 25.91 -9.61
C VAL A 455 33.77 26.83 -9.08
N VAL A 456 33.47 28.12 -9.09
CA VAL A 456 34.34 29.13 -8.50
C VAL A 456 33.89 29.40 -7.07
N VAL A 457 34.76 29.20 -6.11
CA VAL A 457 34.52 29.58 -4.71
C VAL A 457 35.15 30.96 -4.48
N THR A 458 34.34 31.94 -4.13
CA THR A 458 34.82 33.30 -3.81
C THR A 458 35.42 33.32 -2.40
N ARG A 459 36.31 34.28 -2.13
CA ARG A 459 36.74 34.51 -0.73
C ARG A 459 35.57 35.10 0.06
N PRO A 460 35.52 34.84 1.37
CA PRO A 460 34.50 35.43 2.24
C PRO A 460 34.47 36.95 2.17
#